data_4908b6c0507724d268671a299b3e3c2f
#
_entry.id   4908b6c0507724d268671a299b3e3c2f
#
_cell.length_a   1.000
_cell.length_b   1.000
_cell.length_c   1.000
_cell.angle_alpha   90.00
_cell.angle_beta   90.00
_cell.angle_gamma   90.00
#
_symmetry.space_group_name_H-M   'P 1'
#
loop_
_entity.id
_entity.type
_entity.pdbx_description
1 polymer ?
#
loop_
_entity_poly.entity_id
_entity_poly.type
_entity_poly.pdbx_seq_one_letter_code
_entity_poly.pdbx_strand_id
1 'polypeptide(L)'
;SINQMEDIKKIILTKNMFTLRMNHIVNFLKSEGVSLEKLCAIEIFGGIGKTDAILAKNVKTFEIWEIDQKLKPQLEKSFPNAKIKICNSIEILNKSQKIRKFDLILIDNPMSVFGIKKNSFEYCEHFDVIKNIKKLIGKEAIVIFLVNKKPFFSKKLKKKNILWRKRRQEFYGSIDTNNMSIQFLTSFYTELFKSLGLMTIFVNSIPRHNPHLDYFVFLLRKNYKQNNDSLKTVDWISLYPLLFKK
;
A
#
# COMPACT_ATOMS: atom_id res chain seq x y z
N SER A 1 35.47 14.18 3.89
CA SER A 1 35.30 15.18 2.83
C SER A 1 33.91 15.79 2.91
N ILE A 2 33.72 17.01 2.47
CA ILE A 2 32.44 17.75 2.47
C ILE A 2 31.34 16.93 1.79
N ASN A 3 31.64 16.28 0.67
CA ASN A 3 30.70 15.42 -0.06
C ASN A 3 30.18 14.23 0.76
N GLN A 4 31.01 13.59 1.58
CA GLN A 4 30.57 12.49 2.44
C GLN A 4 29.62 12.98 3.54
N MET A 5 29.84 14.17 4.09
CA MET A 5 28.93 14.76 5.08
C MET A 5 27.59 15.17 4.48
N GLU A 6 27.56 15.65 3.23
CA GLU A 6 26.31 15.96 2.52
C GLU A 6 25.51 14.71 2.19
N ASP A 7 26.18 13.66 1.76
CA ASP A 7 25.52 12.36 1.51
C ASP A 7 24.96 11.74 2.79
N ILE A 8 25.70 11.81 3.91
CA ILE A 8 25.21 11.35 5.22
C ILE A 8 24.02 12.19 5.70
N LYS A 9 24.08 13.52 5.58
CA LYS A 9 22.95 14.39 5.91
C LYS A 9 21.72 14.11 5.05
N LYS A 10 21.89 13.85 3.76
CA LYS A 10 20.81 13.51 2.83
C LYS A 10 20.19 12.15 3.17
N ILE A 11 21.01 11.16 3.54
CA ILE A 11 20.55 9.84 4.00
C ILE A 11 19.79 9.96 5.33
N ILE A 12 20.26 10.75 6.28
CA ILE A 12 19.61 10.96 7.58
C ILE A 12 18.29 11.72 7.41
N LEU A 13 18.25 12.79 6.60
CA LEU A 13 17.04 13.53 6.27
C LEU A 13 16.00 12.64 5.59
N THR A 14 16.43 11.84 4.61
CA THR A 14 15.54 10.89 3.92
C THR A 14 14.96 9.85 4.90
N LYS A 15 15.79 9.31 5.78
CA LYS A 15 15.37 8.32 6.79
C LYS A 15 14.36 8.90 7.78
N ASN A 16 14.59 10.14 8.25
CA ASN A 16 13.67 10.83 9.15
C ASN A 16 12.33 11.17 8.47
N MET A 17 12.34 11.51 7.19
CA MET A 17 11.11 11.82 6.44
C MET A 17 10.24 10.59 6.22
N PHE A 18 10.80 9.41 5.97
CA PHE A 18 10.04 8.17 5.88
C PHE A 18 9.34 7.83 7.19
N THR A 19 10.08 7.90 8.29
CA THR A 19 9.58 7.69 9.65
C THR A 19 8.46 8.67 9.99
N LEU A 20 8.61 9.95 9.62
CA LEU A 20 7.62 10.99 9.86
C LEU A 20 6.28 10.69 9.18
N ARG A 21 6.29 10.20 7.93
CA ARG A 21 5.04 9.92 7.18
C ARG A 21 4.28 8.74 7.73
N MET A 22 4.96 7.68 8.15
CA MET A 22 4.29 6.56 8.82
C MET A 22 3.74 6.98 10.19
N ASN A 23 4.43 7.87 10.92
CA ASN A 23 3.89 8.48 12.13
C ASN A 23 2.60 9.27 11.86
N HIS A 24 2.52 10.01 10.75
CA HIS A 24 1.29 10.71 10.37
C HIS A 24 0.14 9.74 10.14
N ILE A 25 0.39 8.61 9.48
CA ILE A 25 -0.63 7.57 9.27
C ILE A 25 -1.09 6.99 10.61
N VAL A 26 -0.15 6.63 11.48
CA VAL A 26 -0.45 6.10 12.82
C VAL A 26 -1.27 7.10 13.65
N ASN A 27 -0.87 8.37 13.66
CA ASN A 27 -1.59 9.42 14.38
C ASN A 27 -2.97 9.68 13.79
N PHE A 28 -3.09 9.69 12.47
CA PHE A 28 -4.38 9.79 11.79
C PHE A 28 -5.33 8.64 12.22
N LEU A 29 -4.87 7.39 12.14
CA LEU A 29 -5.68 6.25 12.54
C LEU A 29 -6.11 6.32 14.00
N LYS A 30 -5.22 6.74 14.91
CA LYS A 30 -5.55 6.95 16.33
C LYS A 30 -6.57 8.07 16.52
N SER A 31 -6.48 9.17 15.77
CA SER A 31 -7.45 10.27 15.83
C SER A 31 -8.83 9.87 15.31
N GLU A 32 -8.90 8.89 14.40
CA GLU A 32 -10.15 8.27 13.94
C GLU A 32 -10.68 7.17 14.90
N GLY A 33 -10.08 7.03 16.09
CA GLY A 33 -10.51 6.09 17.11
C GLY A 33 -10.06 4.63 16.89
N VAL A 34 -9.08 4.40 16.01
CA VAL A 34 -8.55 3.06 15.74
C VAL A 34 -7.63 2.61 16.88
N SER A 35 -7.98 1.50 17.53
CA SER A 35 -7.15 0.84 18.56
C SER A 35 -6.10 -0.05 17.87
N LEU A 36 -5.00 0.55 17.40
CA LEU A 36 -3.96 -0.16 16.65
C LEU A 36 -3.37 -1.35 17.43
N GLU A 37 -3.21 -1.22 18.74
CA GLU A 37 -2.68 -2.25 19.64
C GLU A 37 -3.52 -3.54 19.69
N LYS A 38 -4.71 -3.54 19.11
CA LYS A 38 -5.59 -4.72 18.97
C LYS A 38 -5.47 -5.40 17.62
N LEU A 39 -4.84 -4.75 16.63
CA LEU A 39 -4.83 -5.20 15.25
C LEU A 39 -3.72 -6.20 14.96
N CYS A 40 -4.05 -7.20 14.14
CA CYS A 40 -3.09 -8.07 13.47
C CYS A 40 -2.75 -7.47 12.11
N ALA A 41 -1.49 -7.09 11.91
CA ALA A 41 -1.03 -6.41 10.72
C ALA A 41 -0.10 -7.27 9.86
N ILE A 42 -0.07 -6.97 8.56
CA ILE A 42 0.85 -7.56 7.59
C ILE A 42 1.45 -6.51 6.67
N GLU A 43 2.74 -6.65 6.38
CA GLU A 43 3.44 -6.01 5.26
C GLU A 43 3.66 -7.05 4.15
N ILE A 44 3.18 -6.76 2.93
CA ILE A 44 3.19 -7.74 1.83
C ILE A 44 4.49 -7.69 1.03
N PHE A 45 5.18 -6.55 1.02
CA PHE A 45 6.45 -6.33 0.33
C PHE A 45 7.48 -5.81 1.32
N GLY A 46 8.00 -6.68 2.17
CA GLY A 46 8.81 -6.31 3.32
C GLY A 46 10.07 -5.50 3.01
N GLY A 47 10.73 -5.81 1.90
CA GLY A 47 11.95 -5.12 1.51
C GLY A 47 12.98 -5.09 2.65
N ILE A 48 13.56 -3.93 2.89
CA ILE A 48 14.52 -3.74 4.00
C ILE A 48 13.85 -3.25 5.30
N GLY A 49 12.52 -3.14 5.33
CA GLY A 49 11.76 -2.82 6.54
C GLY A 49 11.97 -1.42 7.12
N LYS A 50 12.37 -0.43 6.32
CA LYS A 50 12.71 0.89 6.85
C LYS A 50 11.50 1.73 7.28
N THR A 51 10.36 1.53 6.62
CA THR A 51 9.13 2.32 6.86
C THR A 51 8.20 1.67 7.86
N ASP A 52 8.30 0.37 8.06
CA ASP A 52 7.32 -0.44 8.77
C ASP A 52 7.54 -0.46 10.28
N ALA A 53 8.74 -0.08 10.75
CA ALA A 53 9.13 -0.20 12.15
C ALA A 53 8.18 0.54 13.11
N ILE A 54 7.62 1.68 12.68
CA ILE A 54 6.66 2.44 13.49
C ILE A 54 5.33 1.71 13.57
N LEU A 55 4.84 1.18 12.45
CA LEU A 55 3.61 0.42 12.42
C LEU A 55 3.73 -0.84 13.27
N ALA A 56 4.84 -1.59 13.13
CA ALA A 56 5.11 -2.79 13.91
C ALA A 56 5.08 -2.56 15.43
N LYS A 57 5.53 -1.39 15.90
CA LYS A 57 5.51 -1.03 17.33
C LYS A 57 4.13 -0.68 17.88
N ASN A 58 3.17 -0.36 17.01
CA ASN A 58 1.84 0.10 17.41
C ASN A 58 0.76 -0.98 17.31
N VAL A 59 1.02 -2.13 16.69
CA VAL A 59 0.04 -3.18 16.44
C VAL A 59 0.23 -4.38 17.38
N LYS A 60 -0.80 -5.20 17.52
CA LYS A 60 -0.76 -6.42 18.35
C LYS A 60 0.22 -7.45 17.82
N THR A 61 0.15 -7.75 16.53
CA THR A 61 1.04 -8.67 15.83
C THR A 61 1.41 -8.11 14.47
N PHE A 62 2.63 -8.37 14.03
CA PHE A 62 3.12 -7.94 12.73
C PHE A 62 3.71 -9.13 11.97
N GLU A 63 3.25 -9.35 10.74
CA GLU A 63 3.78 -10.36 9.82
C GLU A 63 4.37 -9.65 8.60
N ILE A 64 5.52 -10.10 8.14
CA ILE A 64 6.22 -9.55 6.97
C ILE A 64 6.41 -10.66 5.95
N TRP A 65 5.95 -10.42 4.73
CA TRP A 65 6.22 -11.28 3.58
C TRP A 65 7.29 -10.64 2.70
N GLU A 66 8.34 -11.41 2.42
CA GLU A 66 9.47 -10.99 1.60
C GLU A 66 9.85 -12.11 0.64
N ILE A 67 10.17 -11.76 -0.60
CA ILE A 67 10.57 -12.73 -1.62
C ILE A 67 12.07 -13.04 -1.57
N ASP A 68 12.90 -12.07 -1.19
CA ASP A 68 14.35 -12.23 -1.13
C ASP A 68 14.79 -12.82 0.22
N GLN A 69 15.16 -14.09 0.19
CA GLN A 69 15.64 -14.79 1.38
C GLN A 69 16.88 -14.11 2.01
N LYS A 70 17.67 -13.38 1.25
CA LYS A 70 18.86 -12.68 1.76
C LYS A 70 18.52 -11.58 2.75
N LEU A 71 17.29 -11.02 2.66
CA LEU A 71 16.84 -9.98 3.56
C LEU A 71 16.33 -10.51 4.91
N LYS A 72 16.09 -11.82 5.03
CA LYS A 72 15.52 -12.41 6.24
C LYS A 72 16.30 -12.08 7.52
N PRO A 73 17.64 -12.25 7.59
CA PRO A 73 18.40 -11.94 8.81
C PRO A 73 18.28 -10.47 9.22
N GLN A 74 18.27 -9.56 8.25
CA GLN A 74 18.10 -8.13 8.51
C GLN A 74 16.70 -7.81 9.03
N LEU A 75 15.67 -8.44 8.46
CA LEU A 75 14.27 -8.26 8.89
C LEU A 75 14.07 -8.82 10.31
N GLU A 76 14.58 -10.01 10.61
CA GLU A 76 14.51 -10.60 11.96
C GLU A 76 15.21 -9.72 13.01
N LYS A 77 16.34 -9.11 12.65
CA LYS A 77 17.04 -8.16 13.51
C LYS A 77 16.25 -6.86 13.72
N SER A 78 15.64 -6.35 12.67
CA SER A 78 14.87 -5.07 12.71
C SER A 78 13.51 -5.22 13.39
N PHE A 79 12.92 -6.43 13.32
CA PHE A 79 11.58 -6.73 13.80
C PHE A 79 11.58 -8.03 14.63
N PRO A 80 12.21 -8.04 15.81
CA PRO A 80 12.38 -9.28 16.58
C PRO A 80 11.07 -9.93 17.03
N ASN A 81 9.99 -9.17 17.08
CA ASN A 81 8.65 -9.64 17.45
C ASN A 81 7.73 -9.89 16.24
N ALA A 82 8.22 -9.68 15.02
CA ALA A 82 7.42 -9.93 13.82
C ALA A 82 7.64 -11.36 13.31
N LYS A 83 6.61 -11.88 12.65
CA LYS A 83 6.72 -13.14 11.91
C LYS A 83 7.22 -12.86 10.50
N ILE A 84 8.43 -13.26 10.17
CA ILE A 84 9.01 -13.13 8.84
C ILE A 84 8.71 -14.38 8.02
N LYS A 85 8.07 -14.21 6.87
CA LYS A 85 7.78 -15.28 5.92
C LYS A 85 8.44 -14.99 4.58
N ILE A 86 9.36 -15.86 4.17
CA ILE A 86 9.96 -15.78 2.83
C ILE A 86 9.04 -16.44 1.83
N CYS A 87 8.45 -15.65 0.94
CA CYS A 87 7.48 -16.13 -0.03
C CYS A 87 7.24 -15.11 -1.14
N ASN A 88 6.74 -15.59 -2.28
CA ASN A 88 6.14 -14.74 -3.29
C ASN A 88 4.68 -14.45 -2.92
N SER A 89 4.41 -13.25 -2.41
CA SER A 89 3.08 -12.84 -1.96
C SER A 89 2.03 -12.92 -3.07
N ILE A 90 2.40 -12.56 -4.30
CA ILE A 90 1.49 -12.59 -5.46
C ILE A 90 1.08 -14.03 -5.79
N GLU A 91 2.03 -14.98 -5.78
CA GLU A 91 1.72 -16.39 -5.99
C GLU A 91 0.82 -16.95 -4.88
N ILE A 92 1.09 -16.63 -3.63
CA ILE A 92 0.24 -17.04 -2.51
C ILE A 92 -1.17 -16.50 -2.69
N LEU A 93 -1.32 -15.22 -3.00
CA LEU A 93 -2.63 -14.60 -3.20
C LEU A 93 -3.37 -15.17 -4.42
N ASN A 94 -2.66 -15.55 -5.48
CA ASN A 94 -3.27 -16.16 -6.65
C ASN A 94 -3.73 -17.60 -6.39
N LYS A 95 -2.89 -18.42 -5.75
CA LYS A 95 -3.08 -19.88 -5.65
C LYS A 95 -3.82 -20.32 -4.39
N SER A 96 -3.63 -19.63 -3.25
CA SER A 96 -4.14 -20.11 -1.96
C SER A 96 -5.59 -19.76 -1.72
N GLN A 97 -6.38 -20.76 -1.29
CA GLN A 97 -7.77 -20.57 -0.87
C GLN A 97 -7.89 -20.22 0.61
N LYS A 98 -6.99 -20.75 1.46
CA LYS A 98 -6.97 -20.48 2.91
C LYS A 98 -5.76 -19.64 3.26
N ILE A 99 -5.99 -18.35 3.51
CA ILE A 99 -4.97 -17.39 3.95
C ILE A 99 -5.43 -16.80 5.28
N ARG A 100 -4.49 -16.62 6.21
CA ARG A 100 -4.74 -15.88 7.46
C ARG A 100 -5.33 -14.51 7.14
N LYS A 101 -6.25 -14.05 7.97
CA LYS A 101 -6.88 -12.73 7.84
C LYS A 101 -6.13 -11.72 8.73
N PHE A 102 -6.14 -10.47 8.28
CA PHE A 102 -5.47 -9.37 8.92
C PHE A 102 -6.44 -8.20 9.06
N ASP A 103 -6.21 -7.39 10.09
CA ASP A 103 -6.99 -6.19 10.38
C ASP A 103 -6.35 -4.94 9.78
N LEU A 104 -5.04 -5.00 9.49
CA LEU A 104 -4.30 -3.96 8.82
C LEU A 104 -3.32 -4.56 7.81
N ILE A 105 -3.36 -4.04 6.57
CA ILE A 105 -2.57 -4.54 5.45
C ILE A 105 -1.79 -3.37 4.86
N LEU A 106 -0.46 -3.46 4.90
CA LEU A 106 0.44 -2.47 4.32
C LEU A 106 1.04 -3.02 3.01
N ILE A 107 0.99 -2.20 1.96
CA ILE A 107 1.54 -2.51 0.62
C ILE A 107 2.40 -1.33 0.18
N ASP A 108 3.65 -1.29 0.62
CA ASP A 108 4.59 -0.21 0.28
C ASP A 108 5.47 -0.60 -0.90
N ASN A 109 4.92 -0.52 -2.10
CA ASN A 109 5.66 -0.82 -3.32
C ASN A 109 5.35 0.16 -4.46
N PRO A 110 6.16 1.23 -4.61
CA PRO A 110 6.06 2.16 -5.72
C PRO A 110 6.87 1.72 -6.95
N MET A 111 7.41 0.50 -6.96
CA MET A 111 8.34 0.05 -7.99
C MET A 111 7.70 -0.04 -9.37
N SER A 112 8.48 0.32 -10.36
CA SER A 112 8.02 0.34 -11.74
C SER A 112 7.70 -1.06 -12.28
N VAL A 113 8.66 -1.96 -12.20
CA VAL A 113 8.53 -3.36 -12.65
C VAL A 113 9.45 -4.23 -11.81
N PHE A 114 8.98 -5.39 -11.39
CA PHE A 114 9.73 -6.36 -10.60
C PHE A 114 9.26 -7.80 -10.87
N GLY A 115 10.00 -8.76 -10.39
CA GLY A 115 9.67 -10.18 -10.48
C GLY A 115 10.78 -11.04 -9.89
N ILE A 116 10.55 -12.35 -9.79
CA ILE A 116 11.48 -13.32 -9.24
C ILE A 116 12.76 -13.38 -10.07
N LYS A 117 12.64 -13.31 -11.38
CA LYS A 117 13.77 -13.27 -12.31
C LYS A 117 14.16 -11.83 -12.56
N LYS A 118 15.43 -11.48 -12.42
CA LYS A 118 15.97 -10.12 -12.64
C LYS A 118 15.49 -9.41 -13.91
N ASN A 119 15.07 -10.15 -14.93
CA ASN A 119 14.62 -9.65 -16.23
C ASN A 119 13.16 -10.00 -16.55
N SER A 120 12.37 -10.49 -15.60
CA SER A 120 11.02 -10.96 -15.91
C SER A 120 10.04 -9.85 -16.16
N PHE A 121 10.24 -8.67 -15.57
CA PHE A 121 9.29 -7.54 -15.63
C PHE A 121 7.82 -7.98 -15.44
N GLU A 122 7.63 -8.99 -14.58
CA GLU A 122 6.39 -9.73 -14.46
C GLU A 122 5.33 -8.91 -13.73
N TYR A 123 5.73 -8.19 -12.69
CA TYR A 123 4.83 -7.44 -11.81
C TYR A 123 5.19 -5.96 -11.77
N CYS A 124 4.25 -5.14 -11.31
CA CYS A 124 4.39 -3.71 -11.28
C CYS A 124 3.56 -3.11 -10.14
N GLU A 125 4.13 -2.20 -9.36
CA GLU A 125 3.49 -1.51 -8.25
C GLU A 125 2.72 -2.51 -7.34
N HIS A 126 1.48 -2.16 -6.94
CA HIS A 126 0.62 -2.98 -6.09
C HIS A 126 -0.49 -3.73 -6.87
N PHE A 127 -0.47 -3.65 -8.20
CA PHE A 127 -1.61 -4.02 -9.04
C PHE A 127 -2.09 -5.46 -8.86
N ASP A 128 -1.16 -6.42 -8.85
CA ASP A 128 -1.52 -7.83 -8.74
C ASP A 128 -1.95 -8.23 -7.33
N VAL A 129 -1.46 -7.50 -6.32
CA VAL A 129 -1.85 -7.72 -4.92
C VAL A 129 -3.23 -7.14 -4.65
N ILE A 130 -3.48 -5.90 -5.08
CA ILE A 130 -4.71 -5.19 -4.75
C ILE A 130 -5.96 -5.92 -5.29
N LYS A 131 -5.86 -6.55 -6.45
CA LYS A 131 -6.95 -7.35 -7.04
C LYS A 131 -7.34 -8.56 -6.18
N ASN A 132 -6.43 -9.07 -5.37
CA ASN A 132 -6.63 -10.22 -4.49
C ASN A 132 -6.75 -9.86 -3.01
N ILE A 133 -6.80 -8.57 -2.68
CA ILE A 133 -6.72 -8.07 -1.30
C ILE A 133 -7.84 -8.63 -0.41
N LYS A 134 -9.02 -8.89 -0.97
CA LYS A 134 -10.16 -9.49 -0.26
C LYS A 134 -9.82 -10.80 0.43
N LYS A 135 -8.84 -11.56 -0.10
CA LYS A 135 -8.39 -12.82 0.49
C LYS A 135 -7.71 -12.64 1.85
N LEU A 136 -7.12 -11.45 2.11
CA LEU A 136 -6.45 -11.13 3.37
C LEU A 136 -7.41 -10.51 4.39
N ILE A 137 -8.57 -10.03 3.98
CA ILE A 137 -9.54 -9.33 4.83
C ILE A 137 -10.47 -10.34 5.49
N GLY A 138 -10.67 -10.22 6.81
CA GLY A 138 -11.70 -10.93 7.55
C GLY A 138 -13.08 -10.31 7.30
N LYS A 139 -13.64 -9.66 8.32
CA LYS A 139 -14.88 -8.86 8.22
C LYS A 139 -14.57 -7.47 7.65
N GLU A 140 -13.55 -6.83 8.20
CA GLU A 140 -13.06 -5.52 7.78
C GLU A 140 -11.55 -5.43 7.96
N ALA A 141 -10.90 -4.51 7.27
CA ALA A 141 -9.49 -4.21 7.45
C ALA A 141 -9.14 -2.78 6.99
N ILE A 142 -8.10 -2.23 7.59
CA ILE A 142 -7.43 -1.03 7.09
C ILE A 142 -6.41 -1.49 6.05
N VAL A 143 -6.48 -0.92 4.85
CA VAL A 143 -5.53 -1.18 3.77
C VAL A 143 -4.77 0.10 3.47
N ILE A 144 -3.47 0.06 3.65
CA ILE A 144 -2.55 1.17 3.38
C ILE A 144 -1.68 0.78 2.20
N PHE A 145 -1.70 1.55 1.15
CA PHE A 145 -0.87 1.27 -0.03
C PHE A 145 -0.34 2.54 -0.67
N LEU A 146 0.82 2.41 -1.28
CA LEU A 146 1.50 3.51 -1.95
C LEU A 146 1.06 3.60 -3.39
N VAL A 147 0.68 4.80 -3.83
CA VAL A 147 0.31 5.09 -5.22
C VAL A 147 1.29 6.07 -5.84
N ASN A 148 1.77 5.75 -7.02
CA ASN A 148 2.60 6.63 -7.83
C ASN A 148 1.71 7.44 -8.78
N LYS A 149 1.42 8.69 -8.41
CA LYS A 149 0.57 9.59 -9.20
C LYS A 149 1.24 10.11 -10.47
N LYS A 150 2.55 10.30 -10.38
CA LYS A 150 3.35 10.88 -11.47
C LYS A 150 4.68 10.15 -11.59
N PRO A 151 4.70 9.01 -12.29
CA PRO A 151 5.89 8.19 -12.41
C PRO A 151 7.00 8.90 -13.18
N PHE A 152 8.24 8.72 -12.71
CA PHE A 152 9.42 9.21 -13.40
C PHE A 152 9.97 8.14 -14.35
N PHE A 153 10.01 8.46 -15.64
CA PHE A 153 10.52 7.58 -16.67
C PHE A 153 11.98 7.90 -17.00
N SER A 154 12.91 7.13 -16.47
CA SER A 154 14.33 7.29 -16.76
C SER A 154 14.65 7.01 -18.22
N LYS A 155 15.39 7.93 -18.87
CA LYS A 155 15.87 7.73 -20.26
C LYS A 155 16.73 6.47 -20.44
N LYS A 156 17.43 6.05 -19.37
CA LYS A 156 18.30 4.85 -19.38
C LYS A 156 17.52 3.52 -19.36
N LEU A 157 16.24 3.53 -18.99
CA LEU A 157 15.44 2.33 -18.77
C LEU A 157 14.26 2.23 -19.75
N LYS A 158 14.51 2.49 -21.06
CA LYS A 158 13.45 2.57 -22.09
C LYS A 158 12.52 1.34 -22.10
N LYS A 159 13.05 0.13 -22.14
CA LYS A 159 12.26 -1.12 -22.17
C LYS A 159 11.39 -1.28 -20.93
N LYS A 160 11.96 -1.01 -19.76
CA LYS A 160 11.26 -1.04 -18.47
C LYS A 160 10.13 -0.01 -18.43
N ASN A 161 10.38 1.20 -18.92
CA ASN A 161 9.40 2.27 -18.98
C ASN A 161 8.21 1.93 -19.88
N ILE A 162 8.42 1.30 -21.03
CA ILE A 162 7.36 0.87 -21.95
C ILE A 162 6.44 -0.13 -21.26
N LEU A 163 7.03 -1.16 -20.64
CA LEU A 163 6.26 -2.17 -19.90
C LEU A 163 5.50 -1.58 -18.71
N TRP A 164 6.13 -0.67 -17.98
CA TRP A 164 5.48 -0.01 -16.86
C TRP A 164 4.28 0.85 -17.29
N ARG A 165 4.44 1.66 -18.33
CA ARG A 165 3.33 2.44 -18.91
C ARG A 165 2.18 1.54 -19.36
N LYS A 166 2.48 0.45 -20.07
CA LYS A 166 1.49 -0.51 -20.53
C LYS A 166 0.69 -1.08 -19.33
N ARG A 167 1.37 -1.55 -18.28
CA ARG A 167 0.71 -2.09 -17.09
C ARG A 167 -0.13 -1.05 -16.34
N ARG A 168 0.34 0.19 -16.27
CA ARG A 168 -0.45 1.28 -15.69
C ARG A 168 -1.72 1.54 -16.49
N GLN A 169 -1.64 1.55 -17.82
CA GLN A 169 -2.81 1.69 -18.69
C GLN A 169 -3.79 0.51 -18.56
N GLU A 170 -3.27 -0.70 -18.49
CA GLU A 170 -4.08 -1.90 -18.27
C GLU A 170 -4.81 -1.87 -16.93
N PHE A 171 -4.19 -1.31 -15.89
CA PHE A 171 -4.78 -1.24 -14.56
C PHE A 171 -5.74 -0.06 -14.38
N TYR A 172 -5.36 1.15 -14.78
CA TYR A 172 -6.15 2.37 -14.58
C TYR A 172 -7.09 2.71 -15.74
N GLY A 173 -6.96 2.04 -16.89
CA GLY A 173 -7.73 2.34 -18.09
C GLY A 173 -7.11 3.40 -18.98
N SER A 174 -7.88 3.87 -19.96
CA SER A 174 -7.41 4.79 -21.03
C SER A 174 -7.37 6.25 -20.59
N ILE A 175 -6.69 6.55 -19.49
CA ILE A 175 -6.46 7.90 -18.99
C ILE A 175 -4.99 8.28 -19.06
N ASP A 176 -4.66 9.54 -18.80
CA ASP A 176 -3.26 9.93 -18.57
C ASP A 176 -2.75 9.39 -17.22
N THR A 177 -2.18 8.18 -17.28
CA THR A 177 -1.62 7.52 -16.09
C THR A 177 -0.31 8.15 -15.61
N ASN A 178 0.19 9.18 -16.29
CA ASN A 178 1.43 9.87 -15.93
C ASN A 178 1.19 11.07 -15.02
N ASN A 179 -0.06 11.50 -14.85
CA ASN A 179 -0.42 12.63 -14.00
C ASN A 179 -1.84 12.45 -13.46
N MET A 180 -1.99 11.61 -12.45
CA MET A 180 -3.29 11.29 -11.87
C MET A 180 -3.59 12.16 -10.66
N SER A 181 -4.83 12.66 -10.57
CA SER A 181 -5.31 13.41 -9.42
C SER A 181 -5.70 12.50 -8.26
N ILE A 182 -5.70 13.04 -7.03
CA ILE A 182 -6.19 12.34 -5.85
C ILE A 182 -7.67 11.99 -5.99
N GLN A 183 -8.49 12.90 -6.55
CA GLN A 183 -9.91 12.64 -6.78
C GLN A 183 -10.14 11.45 -7.69
N PHE A 184 -9.44 11.41 -8.84
CA PHE A 184 -9.51 10.28 -9.75
C PHE A 184 -9.13 8.98 -9.04
N LEU A 185 -7.99 8.96 -8.34
CA LEU A 185 -7.48 7.76 -7.67
C LEU A 185 -8.42 7.30 -6.55
N THR A 186 -8.98 8.22 -5.77
CA THR A 186 -9.96 7.89 -4.74
C THR A 186 -11.19 7.21 -5.35
N SER A 187 -11.75 7.78 -6.41
CA SER A 187 -12.89 7.21 -7.12
C SER A 187 -12.55 5.85 -7.74
N PHE A 188 -11.41 5.76 -8.40
CA PHE A 188 -10.94 4.53 -9.04
C PHE A 188 -10.84 3.38 -8.04
N TYR A 189 -10.14 3.58 -6.93
CA TYR A 189 -9.97 2.52 -5.93
C TYR A 189 -11.25 2.20 -5.18
N THR A 190 -12.11 3.17 -4.94
CA THR A 190 -13.44 2.92 -4.35
C THR A 190 -14.27 2.00 -5.24
N GLU A 191 -14.33 2.26 -6.54
CA GLU A 191 -15.04 1.40 -7.49
C GLU A 191 -14.36 0.03 -7.68
N LEU A 192 -13.03 -0.01 -7.68
CA LEU A 192 -12.29 -1.27 -7.73
C LEU A 192 -12.62 -2.14 -6.51
N PHE A 193 -12.58 -1.60 -5.30
CA PHE A 193 -12.91 -2.36 -4.08
C PHE A 193 -14.38 -2.80 -4.07
N LYS A 194 -15.28 -1.95 -4.52
CA LYS A 194 -16.69 -2.31 -4.69
C LYS A 194 -16.87 -3.48 -5.65
N SER A 195 -16.17 -3.50 -6.79
CA SER A 195 -16.19 -4.63 -7.74
C SER A 195 -15.67 -5.94 -7.14
N LEU A 196 -14.80 -5.85 -6.13
CA LEU A 196 -14.30 -6.99 -5.35
C LEU A 196 -15.25 -7.41 -4.20
N GLY A 197 -16.41 -6.74 -4.05
CA GLY A 197 -17.35 -6.97 -2.95
C GLY A 197 -16.86 -6.43 -1.61
N LEU A 198 -16.13 -5.33 -1.65
CA LEU A 198 -15.64 -4.58 -0.49
C LEU A 198 -16.29 -3.20 -0.48
N MET A 199 -16.84 -2.79 0.66
CA MET A 199 -17.39 -1.47 0.87
C MET A 199 -16.32 -0.57 1.49
N THR A 200 -16.10 0.61 0.92
CA THR A 200 -15.26 1.65 1.51
C THR A 200 -16.04 2.36 2.61
N ILE A 201 -15.55 2.31 3.84
CA ILE A 201 -16.12 3.02 4.98
C ILE A 201 -15.51 4.41 5.08
N PHE A 202 -14.20 4.52 4.96
CA PHE A 202 -13.51 5.79 4.77
C PHE A 202 -12.26 5.62 3.89
N VAL A 203 -11.78 6.73 3.36
CA VAL A 203 -10.51 6.84 2.62
C VAL A 203 -9.84 8.16 2.95
N ASN A 204 -8.52 8.12 3.07
CA ASN A 204 -7.67 9.31 3.16
C ASN A 204 -6.41 9.10 2.34
N SER A 205 -5.80 10.21 1.90
CA SER A 205 -4.50 10.19 1.25
C SER A 205 -3.50 11.05 2.03
N ILE A 206 -2.30 10.52 2.22
CA ILE A 206 -1.23 11.18 2.97
C ILE A 206 -0.02 11.26 2.05
N PRO A 207 0.43 12.47 1.67
CA PRO A 207 1.57 12.64 0.79
C PRO A 207 2.83 12.01 1.39
N ARG A 208 3.59 11.29 0.58
CA ARG A 208 4.93 10.84 0.94
C ARG A 208 5.92 12.02 0.76
N HIS A 209 7.18 11.85 1.18
CA HIS A 209 8.25 12.85 0.99
C HIS A 209 8.45 13.26 -0.48
N ASN A 210 8.18 12.36 -1.41
CA ASN A 210 8.13 12.66 -2.84
C ASN A 210 6.70 13.08 -3.21
N PRO A 211 6.47 14.29 -3.77
CA PRO A 211 5.13 14.79 -4.09
C PRO A 211 4.39 13.97 -5.16
N HIS A 212 5.09 13.04 -5.82
CA HIS A 212 4.49 12.14 -6.80
C HIS A 212 3.91 10.86 -6.18
N LEU A 213 4.16 10.63 -4.90
CA LEU A 213 3.76 9.45 -4.16
C LEU A 213 2.84 9.81 -3.01
N ASP A 214 1.71 9.11 -2.91
CA ASP A 214 0.80 9.22 -1.77
C ASP A 214 0.51 7.85 -1.19
N TYR A 215 0.42 7.78 0.14
CA TYR A 215 -0.24 6.67 0.81
C TYR A 215 -1.75 6.88 0.77
N PHE A 216 -2.46 5.87 0.28
CA PHE A 216 -3.90 5.78 0.45
C PHE A 216 -4.20 4.87 1.65
N VAL A 217 -5.10 5.33 2.51
CA VAL A 217 -5.57 4.63 3.71
C VAL A 217 -7.05 4.38 3.54
N PHE A 218 -7.43 3.13 3.33
CA PHE A 218 -8.83 2.71 3.19
C PHE A 218 -9.25 1.87 4.38
N LEU A 219 -10.41 2.13 4.97
CA LEU A 219 -11.12 1.16 5.78
C LEU A 219 -12.12 0.44 4.89
N LEU A 220 -11.91 -0.85 4.70
CA LEU A 220 -12.71 -1.70 3.84
C LEU A 220 -13.48 -2.74 4.66
N ARG A 221 -14.75 -2.97 4.33
CA ARG A 221 -15.60 -3.97 4.95
C ARG A 221 -16.17 -4.90 3.89
N LYS A 222 -16.19 -6.21 4.16
CA LYS A 222 -16.86 -7.16 3.27
C LYS A 222 -18.36 -6.94 3.26
N ASN A 223 -18.96 -6.85 2.07
CA ASN A 223 -20.40 -6.90 1.91
C ASN A 223 -20.89 -8.34 2.12
N TYR A 224 -21.63 -8.58 3.19
CA TYR A 224 -22.20 -9.90 3.49
C TYR A 224 -23.59 -10.11 2.88
N LYS A 225 -24.18 -9.12 2.22
CA LYS A 225 -25.51 -9.23 1.60
C LYS A 225 -25.52 -8.60 0.22
N GLN A 226 -25.36 -9.40 -0.82
CA GLN A 226 -26.17 -9.25 -2.01
C GLN A 226 -27.37 -10.19 -1.87
N ASN A 227 -28.29 -9.86 -0.98
CA ASN A 227 -29.67 -10.28 -1.07
C ASN A 227 -30.46 -8.99 -1.31
N ASN A 228 -31.03 -8.90 -2.51
CA ASN A 228 -32.06 -8.00 -2.99
C ASN A 228 -32.69 -7.13 -1.91
N ASP A 229 -32.11 -5.95 -1.67
CA ASP A 229 -32.84 -4.79 -1.17
C ASP A 229 -32.09 -3.53 -1.58
N SER A 230 -32.84 -2.64 -2.18
CA SER A 230 -32.44 -1.38 -2.77
C SER A 230 -31.38 -0.65 -1.93
N LEU A 231 -30.17 -0.51 -2.46
CA LEU A 231 -29.15 0.41 -2.00
C LEU A 231 -29.72 1.83 -2.05
N LYS A 232 -30.11 2.38 -0.90
CA LYS A 232 -30.17 3.83 -0.74
C LYS A 232 -28.77 4.35 -1.05
N THR A 233 -28.62 5.02 -2.16
CA THR A 233 -27.43 5.77 -2.54
C THR A 233 -27.18 6.79 -1.44
N VAL A 234 -26.19 6.51 -0.59
CA VAL A 234 -25.64 7.53 0.31
C VAL A 234 -24.90 8.50 -0.60
N ASP A 235 -25.34 9.76 -0.60
CA ASP A 235 -24.75 10.82 -1.38
C ASP A 235 -23.36 11.15 -0.85
N TRP A 236 -22.34 10.52 -1.44
CA TRP A 236 -20.93 10.60 -1.07
C TRP A 236 -20.32 11.99 -1.30
N ILE A 237 -21.00 12.84 -2.08
CA ILE A 237 -20.58 14.22 -2.37
C ILE A 237 -20.70 15.10 -1.12
N SER A 238 -21.60 14.77 -0.19
CA SER A 238 -21.83 15.57 1.02
C SER A 238 -20.80 15.36 2.14
N LEU A 239 -20.02 14.26 2.12
CA LEU A 239 -18.98 13.98 3.13
C LEU A 239 -17.60 14.56 2.77
N TYR A 240 -17.38 14.91 1.51
CA TYR A 240 -16.12 15.45 1.02
C TYR A 240 -15.67 16.76 1.69
N PRO A 241 -16.58 17.74 2.00
CA PRO A 241 -16.17 19.00 2.61
C PRO A 241 -15.70 18.89 4.07
N LEU A 242 -16.06 17.81 4.79
CA LEU A 242 -15.72 17.66 6.21
C LEU A 242 -14.31 17.09 6.42
N LEU A 243 -13.75 16.39 5.43
CA LEU A 243 -12.41 15.80 5.50
C LEU A 243 -11.29 16.76 5.08
N PHE A 244 -11.62 17.91 4.49
CA PHE A 244 -10.64 18.87 3.94
C PHE A 244 -10.73 20.28 4.53
N LYS A 245 -11.33 20.46 5.70
CA LYS A 245 -11.13 21.71 6.46
C LYS A 245 -9.68 21.74 6.95
N LYS A 246 -8.97 22.77 6.44
CA LYS A 246 -7.56 23.12 6.68
C LYS A 246 -7.16 23.08 8.14
#